data_330a4fc0556c8b7cdfe9b924c7c5bbee
#
_entry.id   330a4fc0556c8b7cdfe9b924c7c5bbee
#
_cell.length_a   1.000
_cell.length_b   1.000
_cell.length_c   1.000
_cell.angle_alpha   90.00
_cell.angle_beta   90.00
_cell.angle_gamma   90.00
#
_symmetry.space_group_name_H-M   'P 1'
#
loop_
_entity.id
_entity.type
_entity.pdbx_description
1 polymer ?
#
loop_
_entity_poly.entity_id
_entity_poly.type
_entity_poly.pdbx_seq_one_letter_code
_entity_poly.pdbx_strand_id
1 'polypeptide(L)'
;MLDVAIIGCGVIGAASAYELSHYRLQTAVFEAENDVADCTTKANSAILHAGYDPEPGTQMARLNVEGSALAKEICARLDVPYHQCGSLVLALSPEELPHLQKLYENGIANGVP
;
A
#
# COMPACT_ATOMS: atom_id res chain seq x y z
N MET A 1 26.83 -17.47 3.80
CA MET A 1 25.57 -18.13 3.37
C MET A 1 24.46 -17.11 3.59
N LEU A 2 23.55 -16.91 2.64
CA LEU A 2 22.43 -15.97 2.84
C LEU A 2 21.42 -16.57 3.82
N ASP A 3 20.91 -15.72 4.71
CA ASP A 3 19.79 -16.06 5.60
C ASP A 3 18.46 -15.80 4.90
N VAL A 4 18.37 -14.75 4.07
CA VAL A 4 17.19 -14.35 3.32
C VAL A 4 17.56 -13.94 1.90
N ALA A 5 16.83 -14.47 0.93
CA ALA A 5 16.84 -14.04 -0.47
C ALA A 5 15.47 -13.43 -0.83
N ILE A 6 15.46 -12.18 -1.26
CA ILE A 6 14.25 -11.49 -1.73
C ILE A 6 14.28 -11.49 -3.25
N ILE A 7 13.22 -11.97 -3.88
CA ILE A 7 13.10 -12.03 -5.33
C ILE A 7 12.19 -10.90 -5.81
N GLY A 8 12.78 -9.99 -6.58
CA GLY A 8 12.14 -8.78 -7.07
C GLY A 8 12.39 -7.56 -6.16
N CYS A 9 12.72 -6.42 -6.76
CA CYS A 9 12.96 -5.14 -6.09
C CYS A 9 11.90 -4.09 -6.46
N GLY A 10 10.64 -4.50 -6.57
CA GLY A 10 9.49 -3.61 -6.52
C GLY A 10 9.27 -3.11 -5.10
N VAL A 11 8.23 -2.29 -4.87
CA VAL A 11 7.93 -1.69 -3.55
C VAL A 11 7.85 -2.73 -2.43
N ILE A 12 7.29 -3.91 -2.68
CA ILE A 12 7.18 -4.97 -1.68
C ILE A 12 8.54 -5.53 -1.31
N GLY A 13 9.37 -5.87 -2.29
CA GLY A 13 10.73 -6.40 -2.05
C GLY A 13 11.64 -5.37 -1.39
N ALA A 14 11.57 -4.13 -1.84
CA ALA A 14 12.33 -3.02 -1.25
C ALA A 14 11.92 -2.74 0.20
N ALA A 15 10.62 -2.68 0.50
CA ALA A 15 10.11 -2.51 1.85
C ALA A 15 10.49 -3.68 2.76
N SER A 16 10.43 -4.92 2.25
CA SER A 16 10.86 -6.11 2.99
C SER A 16 12.36 -6.06 3.30
N ALA A 17 13.19 -5.66 2.33
CA ALA A 17 14.63 -5.49 2.54
C ALA A 17 14.93 -4.41 3.57
N TYR A 18 14.20 -3.29 3.52
CA TYR A 18 14.31 -2.20 4.48
C TYR A 18 14.01 -2.69 5.91
N GLU A 19 12.89 -3.36 6.11
CA GLU A 19 12.53 -3.90 7.42
C GLU A 19 13.53 -4.95 7.91
N LEU A 20 13.99 -5.86 7.04
CA LEU A 20 14.99 -6.87 7.40
C LEU A 20 16.37 -6.29 7.69
N SER A 21 16.68 -5.07 7.20
CA SER A 21 17.94 -4.40 7.50
C SER A 21 18.13 -4.04 8.97
N HIS A 22 17.05 -4.01 9.74
CA HIS A 22 17.10 -3.78 11.20
C HIS A 22 17.56 -5.02 11.99
N TYR A 23 17.71 -6.16 11.32
CA TYR A 23 18.11 -7.44 11.94
C TYR A 23 19.52 -7.84 11.49
N ARG A 24 20.18 -8.66 12.29
CA ARG A 24 21.51 -9.21 11.93
C ARG A 24 21.38 -10.40 10.99
N LEU A 25 20.96 -10.13 9.76
CA LEU A 25 20.73 -11.12 8.71
C LEU A 25 21.59 -10.82 7.49
N GLN A 26 22.09 -11.87 6.84
CA GLN A 26 22.71 -11.78 5.51
C GLN A 26 21.62 -11.81 4.45
N THR A 27 21.13 -10.64 4.07
CA THR A 27 20.03 -10.49 3.12
C THR A 27 20.54 -10.05 1.75
N ALA A 28 19.99 -10.65 0.68
CA ALA A 28 20.23 -10.19 -0.69
C ALA A 28 18.89 -10.02 -1.42
N VAL A 29 18.84 -9.02 -2.30
CA VAL A 29 17.71 -8.78 -3.21
C VAL A 29 18.16 -9.09 -4.62
N PHE A 30 17.37 -9.88 -5.34
CA PHE A 30 17.61 -10.27 -6.73
C PHE A 30 16.51 -9.66 -7.60
N GLU A 31 16.91 -8.82 -8.56
CA GLU A 31 16.01 -8.18 -9.52
C GLU A 31 16.31 -8.72 -10.92
N ALA A 32 15.27 -8.96 -11.70
CA ALA A 32 15.39 -9.46 -13.07
C ALA A 32 15.63 -8.34 -14.09
N GLU A 33 15.11 -7.16 -13.80
CA GLU A 33 15.24 -6.00 -14.66
C GLU A 33 16.56 -5.24 -14.41
N ASN A 34 16.87 -4.30 -15.31
CA ASN A 34 18.11 -3.51 -15.22
C ASN A 34 18.10 -2.50 -14.09
N ASP A 35 16.93 -2.18 -13.53
CA ASP A 35 16.76 -1.21 -12.45
C ASP A 35 15.67 -1.67 -11.48
N VAL A 36 15.67 -1.10 -10.29
CA VAL A 36 14.65 -1.37 -9.28
C VAL A 36 13.33 -0.71 -9.66
N ALA A 37 12.22 -1.30 -9.22
CA ALA A 37 10.87 -0.76 -9.41
C ALA A 37 10.41 -0.59 -10.87
N ASP A 38 11.07 -1.19 -11.85
CA ASP A 38 10.84 -0.96 -13.28
C ASP A 38 9.61 -1.67 -13.88
N CYS A 39 8.74 -2.20 -13.02
CA CYS A 39 7.46 -2.84 -13.40
C CYS A 39 6.26 -2.09 -12.80
N THR A 40 5.36 -2.82 -12.14
CA THR A 40 4.12 -2.31 -11.54
C THR A 40 4.35 -1.15 -10.56
N THR A 41 5.46 -1.15 -9.83
CA THR A 41 5.80 -0.09 -8.87
C THR A 41 6.00 1.26 -9.55
N LYS A 42 6.54 1.30 -10.75
CA LYS A 42 6.70 2.51 -11.56
C LYS A 42 5.41 2.88 -12.30
N ALA A 43 4.63 1.87 -12.70
CA ALA A 43 3.44 2.04 -13.52
C ALA A 43 2.16 2.01 -12.68
N ASN A 44 1.98 3.01 -11.81
CA ASN A 44 0.79 3.17 -10.98
C ASN A 44 0.41 4.65 -10.85
N SER A 45 -0.73 4.92 -10.22
CA SER A 45 -1.26 6.28 -10.03
C SER A 45 -0.71 7.01 -8.79
N ALA A 46 0.17 6.39 -8.02
CA ALA A 46 0.72 6.91 -6.76
C ALA A 46 -0.36 7.32 -5.73
N ILE A 47 -1.51 6.62 -5.72
CA ILE A 47 -2.60 6.85 -4.79
C ILE A 47 -2.51 5.82 -3.66
N LEU A 48 -2.48 6.30 -2.42
CA LEU A 48 -2.66 5.47 -1.24
C LEU A 48 -4.15 5.30 -0.97
N HIS A 49 -4.60 4.05 -1.00
CA HIS A 49 -5.99 3.71 -0.74
C HIS A 49 -6.30 3.84 0.76
N ALA A 50 -7.46 4.46 1.07
CA ALA A 50 -7.87 4.67 2.45
C ALA A 50 -8.31 3.39 3.18
N GLY A 51 -8.86 2.40 2.45
CA GLY A 51 -9.29 1.13 3.01
C GLY A 51 -10.79 0.87 2.98
N TYR A 52 -11.57 1.66 2.25
CA TYR A 52 -13.02 1.44 2.12
C TYR A 52 -13.41 0.41 1.04
N ASP A 53 -12.51 0.13 0.08
CA ASP A 53 -12.76 -0.84 -1.00
C ASP A 53 -12.78 -2.30 -0.53
N PRO A 54 -11.80 -2.76 0.29
CA PRO A 54 -11.72 -4.16 0.67
C PRO A 54 -12.88 -4.60 1.57
N GLU A 55 -13.28 -5.86 1.39
CA GLU A 55 -14.29 -6.52 2.22
C GLU A 55 -13.89 -6.48 3.70
N PRO A 56 -14.78 -6.02 4.62
CA PRO A 56 -14.50 -6.00 6.04
C PRO A 56 -14.14 -7.38 6.62
N GLY A 57 -13.20 -7.39 7.57
CA GLY A 57 -12.71 -8.61 8.20
C GLY A 57 -11.64 -9.37 7.41
N THR A 58 -11.29 -8.92 6.21
CA THR A 58 -10.20 -9.51 5.42
C THR A 58 -8.83 -8.95 5.84
N GLN A 59 -7.78 -9.73 5.58
CA GLN A 59 -6.40 -9.26 5.79
C GLN A 59 -6.08 -8.06 4.89
N MET A 60 -6.66 -8.00 3.68
CA MET A 60 -6.51 -6.88 2.78
C MET A 60 -7.05 -5.58 3.40
N ALA A 61 -8.26 -5.61 3.99
CA ALA A 61 -8.85 -4.46 4.67
C ALA A 61 -7.94 -3.96 5.81
N ARG A 62 -7.52 -4.87 6.68
CA ARG A 62 -6.63 -4.55 7.81
C ARG A 62 -5.33 -3.91 7.35
N LEU A 63 -4.61 -4.57 6.44
CA LEU A 63 -3.30 -4.09 5.96
C LEU A 63 -3.39 -2.80 5.14
N ASN A 64 -4.52 -2.57 4.45
CA ASN A 64 -4.74 -1.34 3.71
C ASN A 64 -4.85 -0.14 4.68
N VAL A 65 -5.67 -0.25 5.72
CA VAL A 65 -5.83 0.81 6.73
C VAL A 65 -4.53 1.04 7.52
N GLU A 66 -3.87 -0.04 7.97
CA GLU A 66 -2.58 0.04 8.66
C GLU A 66 -1.51 0.70 7.76
N GLY A 67 -1.41 0.29 6.50
CA GLY A 67 -0.47 0.85 5.54
C GLY A 67 -0.73 2.33 5.24
N SER A 68 -1.99 2.72 5.10
CA SER A 68 -2.37 4.12 4.91
C SER A 68 -1.97 4.99 6.11
N ALA A 69 -2.17 4.50 7.32
CA ALA A 69 -1.76 5.21 8.54
C ALA A 69 -0.23 5.38 8.66
N LEU A 70 0.53 4.33 8.28
CA LEU A 70 2.00 4.35 8.32
C LEU A 70 2.63 5.20 7.22
N ALA A 71 1.94 5.38 6.10
CA ALA A 71 2.52 5.97 4.88
C ALA A 71 3.09 7.37 5.10
N LYS A 72 2.43 8.21 5.90
CA LYS A 72 2.91 9.57 6.19
C LYS A 72 4.29 9.57 6.86
N GLU A 73 4.47 8.70 7.85
CA GLU A 73 5.76 8.58 8.55
C GLU A 73 6.82 7.99 7.65
N ILE A 74 6.51 6.93 6.93
CA ILE A 74 7.44 6.26 6.00
C ILE A 74 7.89 7.22 4.90
N CYS A 75 6.96 7.96 4.29
CA CYS A 75 7.28 8.95 3.27
C CYS A 75 8.21 10.05 3.82
N ALA A 76 7.95 10.55 5.03
CA ALA A 76 8.82 11.53 5.67
C ALA A 76 10.23 10.98 5.95
N ARG A 77 10.35 9.72 6.39
CA ARG A 77 11.64 9.06 6.66
C ARG A 77 12.45 8.80 5.39
N LEU A 78 11.77 8.55 4.28
CA LEU A 78 12.40 8.23 2.99
C LEU A 78 12.50 9.44 2.04
N ASP A 79 12.17 10.64 2.51
CA ASP A 79 12.15 11.89 1.73
C ASP A 79 11.28 11.76 0.46
N VAL A 80 10.14 11.07 0.58
CA VAL A 80 9.16 10.92 -0.49
C VAL A 80 8.05 11.96 -0.32
N PRO A 81 7.75 12.77 -1.35
CA PRO A 81 6.65 13.73 -1.29
C PRO A 81 5.31 13.04 -0.95
N TYR A 82 4.61 13.57 0.04
CA TYR A 82 3.32 13.05 0.49
C TYR A 82 2.29 14.18 0.60
N HIS A 83 1.18 14.03 -0.09
CA HIS A 83 0.08 15.00 -0.10
C HIS A 83 -1.22 14.34 0.39
N GLN A 84 -1.67 14.72 1.57
CA GLN A 84 -2.95 14.29 2.11
C GLN A 84 -4.07 15.18 1.57
N CYS A 85 -4.45 14.95 0.31
CA CYS A 85 -5.47 15.74 -0.38
C CYS A 85 -6.89 15.16 -0.22
N GLY A 86 -7.02 13.97 0.35
CA GLY A 86 -8.29 13.25 0.38
C GLY A 86 -8.71 12.69 -0.98
N SER A 87 -9.81 11.97 -1.00
CA SER A 87 -10.46 11.48 -2.22
C SER A 87 -11.97 11.57 -2.08
N LEU A 88 -12.65 11.67 -3.22
CA LEU A 88 -14.11 11.66 -3.29
C LEU A 88 -14.56 10.48 -4.14
N VAL A 89 -15.55 9.75 -3.64
CA VAL A 89 -16.27 8.74 -4.43
C VAL A 89 -17.63 9.33 -4.78
N LEU A 90 -17.95 9.36 -6.06
CA LEU A 90 -19.15 9.98 -6.58
C LEU A 90 -20.07 8.93 -7.18
N ALA A 91 -21.35 8.99 -6.86
CA ALA A 91 -22.42 8.33 -7.62
C ALA A 91 -22.98 9.33 -8.63
N LEU A 92 -22.88 9.01 -9.92
CA LEU A 92 -23.34 9.88 -11.01
C LEU A 92 -24.77 9.54 -11.45
N SER A 93 -25.32 8.44 -10.93
CA SER A 93 -26.69 8.04 -11.20
C SER A 93 -27.34 7.41 -9.95
N PRO A 94 -28.68 7.37 -9.87
CA PRO A 94 -29.36 6.71 -8.75
C PRO A 94 -29.03 5.22 -8.59
N GLU A 95 -28.71 4.54 -9.69
CA GLU A 95 -28.35 3.12 -9.70
C GLU A 95 -27.02 2.83 -9.00
N GLU A 96 -26.14 3.82 -8.91
CA GLU A 96 -24.83 3.71 -8.24
C GLU A 96 -24.90 3.98 -6.73
N LEU A 97 -25.99 4.56 -6.24
CA LEU A 97 -26.14 4.88 -4.82
C LEU A 97 -26.00 3.67 -3.88
N PRO A 98 -26.55 2.47 -4.20
CA PRO A 98 -26.33 1.30 -3.35
C PRO A 98 -24.86 0.90 -3.25
N HIS A 99 -24.09 1.07 -4.32
CA HIS A 99 -22.65 0.80 -4.30
C HIS A 99 -21.89 1.81 -3.43
N LEU A 100 -22.21 3.10 -3.60
CA LEU A 100 -21.63 4.16 -2.76
C LEU A 100 -21.92 3.93 -1.28
N GLN A 101 -23.17 3.55 -0.94
CA GLN A 101 -23.55 3.22 0.42
C GLN A 101 -22.75 2.04 0.97
N LYS A 102 -22.55 0.99 0.16
CA LYS A 102 -21.72 -0.17 0.55
C LYS A 102 -20.27 0.23 0.84
N LEU A 103 -19.65 1.07 0.01
CA LEU A 103 -18.29 1.56 0.23
C LEU A 103 -18.18 2.37 1.53
N TYR A 104 -19.18 3.20 1.83
CA TYR A 104 -19.27 3.94 3.08
C TYR A 104 -19.34 3.01 4.30
N GLU A 105 -20.21 2.01 4.25
CA GLU A 105 -20.35 1.01 5.32
C GLU A 105 -19.07 0.19 5.53
N ASN A 106 -18.42 -0.22 4.42
CA ASN A 106 -17.12 -0.87 4.47
C ASN A 106 -16.06 0.02 5.12
N GLY A 107 -16.02 1.30 4.76
CA GLY A 107 -15.08 2.25 5.34
C GLY A 107 -15.23 2.34 6.86
N ILE A 108 -16.46 2.45 7.36
CA ILE A 108 -16.76 2.45 8.80
C ILE A 108 -16.30 1.13 9.44
N ALA A 109 -16.68 0.00 8.84
CA ALA A 109 -16.35 -1.33 9.38
C ALA A 109 -14.84 -1.61 9.40
N ASN A 110 -14.09 -1.08 8.43
CA ASN A 110 -12.65 -1.22 8.31
C ASN A 110 -11.88 -0.20 9.19
N GLY A 111 -12.57 0.77 9.81
CA GLY A 111 -11.94 1.79 10.64
C GLY A 111 -11.22 2.89 9.85
N VAL A 112 -11.69 3.19 8.64
CA VAL A 112 -11.22 4.33 7.85
C VAL A 112 -11.63 5.61 8.57
N PRO A 113 -10.71 6.56 8.86
CA PRO A 113 -11.00 7.78 9.60
C PRO A 113 -11.86 8.79 8.79
#